data_1233143e1750bdc0100382a2ca0593d4
#
_entry.id   1233143e1750bdc0100382a2ca0593d4
#
_cell.length_a   1.000
_cell.length_b   1.000
_cell.length_c   1.000
_cell.angle_alpha   90.00
_cell.angle_beta   90.00
_cell.angle_gamma   90.00
#
_symmetry.space_group_name_H-M   'P 1'
#
loop_
_entity.id
_entity.type
_entity.pdbx_description
1 polymer ?
#
loop_
_entity_poly.entity_id
_entity_poly.type
_entity_poly.pdbx_seq_one_letter_code
_entity_poly.pdbx_strand_id
1 'polypeptide(L)'
;FSGKDSMFYFCRCKEMNRRTKKVLGMKTKFLGVFLMMWAMIGLEAGAQHTANAKKVLVAYFSWSGNTRNLAHQIQELTGGDLFEIETVKAYPEKYRSCTEYAKKEKEADARPALKSKVKDMDAYDVVYVGFPNWWGTAPMAIWSFLEGYDLTGKTVIPFCTHGGGGEQKCFSDLARHAGKADLKKGFICHGGTVGDARPKVERWLEEIGMK
;
A
#
# COMPACT_ATOMS: atom_id res chain seq x y z
N PHE A 1 -27.85 -32.70 -31.07
CA PHE A 1 -28.31 -31.68 -32.02
C PHE A 1 -27.18 -30.71 -32.23
N SER A 2 -26.42 -30.93 -33.26
CA SER A 2 -26.39 -30.46 -34.64
C SER A 2 -25.65 -29.12 -34.71
N GLY A 3 -24.39 -29.14 -34.94
CA GLY A 3 -23.49 -29.04 -36.02
C GLY A 3 -23.93 -28.17 -37.18
N LYS A 4 -23.74 -26.80 -37.08
CA LYS A 4 -23.81 -25.90 -38.24
C LYS A 4 -23.09 -24.55 -38.11
N ASP A 5 -22.28 -24.30 -37.11
CA ASP A 5 -21.59 -22.97 -36.95
C ASP A 5 -20.08 -22.98 -37.17
N SER A 6 -19.53 -24.02 -37.80
CA SER A 6 -18.07 -24.10 -38.02
C SER A 6 -17.63 -23.79 -39.46
N MET A 7 -18.49 -23.24 -40.30
CA MET A 7 -18.18 -23.06 -41.73
C MET A 7 -18.13 -21.61 -42.22
N PHE A 8 -18.28 -20.62 -41.32
CA PHE A 8 -18.28 -19.20 -41.72
C PHE A 8 -16.97 -18.46 -41.44
N TYR A 9 -16.02 -19.10 -40.75
CA TYR A 9 -14.73 -18.43 -40.42
C TYR A 9 -13.58 -18.70 -41.40
N PHE A 10 -13.75 -19.57 -42.38
CA PHE A 10 -12.68 -19.95 -43.31
C PHE A 10 -12.64 -19.20 -44.64
N CYS A 11 -13.65 -18.37 -44.95
CA CYS A 11 -13.74 -17.67 -46.23
C CYS A 11 -13.26 -16.21 -46.25
N ARG A 12 -12.88 -15.64 -45.11
CA ARG A 12 -12.48 -14.22 -45.03
C ARG A 12 -10.96 -13.96 -45.04
N CYS A 13 -10.16 -15.00 -45.01
CA CYS A 13 -8.68 -14.85 -45.01
C CYS A 13 -8.05 -14.95 -46.43
N LYS A 14 -8.83 -15.21 -47.47
CA LYS A 14 -8.27 -15.41 -48.85
C LYS A 14 -8.33 -14.18 -49.73
N GLU A 15 -9.03 -13.13 -49.35
CA GLU A 15 -9.23 -11.95 -50.20
C GLU A 15 -8.30 -10.75 -49.82
N MET A 16 -7.57 -10.82 -48.72
CA MET A 16 -6.68 -9.73 -48.26
C MET A 16 -5.24 -9.85 -48.79
N ASN A 17 -4.93 -10.91 -49.58
CA ASN A 17 -3.55 -11.13 -50.05
C ASN A 17 -3.36 -10.82 -51.55
N ARG A 18 -4.30 -10.14 -52.21
CA ARG A 18 -4.17 -9.76 -53.64
C ARG A 18 -4.01 -8.26 -53.90
N ARG A 19 -4.00 -7.39 -52.86
CA ARG A 19 -3.85 -5.92 -53.07
C ARG A 19 -2.50 -5.36 -52.76
N THR A 20 -1.53 -6.15 -52.32
CA THR A 20 -0.18 -5.67 -51.95
C THR A 20 0.92 -5.94 -52.99
N LYS A 21 0.56 -6.39 -54.21
CA LYS A 21 1.56 -6.67 -55.27
C LYS A 21 1.56 -5.69 -56.46
N LYS A 22 0.92 -4.51 -56.33
CA LYS A 22 0.83 -3.60 -57.49
C LYS A 22 1.38 -2.18 -57.21
N VAL A 23 2.24 -2.01 -56.25
CA VAL A 23 2.97 -0.73 -56.04
C VAL A 23 4.46 -1.05 -55.79
N LEU A 24 5.06 -1.74 -56.76
CA LEU A 24 6.53 -1.83 -56.82
C LEU A 24 6.94 -1.64 -58.27
N GLY A 25 7.03 -0.40 -58.71
CA GLY A 25 7.47 -0.10 -60.08
C GLY A 25 7.35 1.39 -60.42
N MET A 26 8.00 2.24 -59.65
CA MET A 26 8.29 3.61 -60.16
C MET A 26 9.62 4.07 -59.62
N LYS A 27 10.62 3.80 -60.43
CA LYS A 27 11.86 4.46 -60.74
C LYS A 27 12.48 5.43 -59.71
N THR A 28 13.48 4.89 -59.02
CA THR A 28 14.73 5.55 -58.63
C THR A 28 15.18 6.71 -59.54
N LYS A 29 15.03 7.93 -59.09
CA LYS A 29 15.85 9.11 -59.51
C LYS A 29 15.44 10.34 -58.67
N PHE A 30 15.75 10.38 -57.39
CA PHE A 30 15.94 11.57 -56.56
C PHE A 30 16.55 11.09 -55.21
N LEU A 31 17.73 10.51 -55.38
CA LEU A 31 18.56 10.13 -54.24
C LEU A 31 19.68 11.20 -54.24
N GLY A 32 19.64 12.13 -53.36
CA GLY A 32 20.79 12.98 -53.23
C GLY A 32 20.67 14.24 -52.35
N VAL A 33 19.50 14.71 -51.94
CA VAL A 33 19.43 16.02 -51.23
C VAL A 33 18.69 15.94 -49.88
N PHE A 34 18.12 14.81 -49.50
CA PHE A 34 17.35 14.68 -48.22
C PHE A 34 18.11 13.99 -47.07
N LEU A 35 19.41 13.70 -47.26
CA LEU A 35 20.21 12.97 -46.27
C LEU A 35 21.08 13.87 -45.37
N MET A 36 20.98 15.22 -45.48
CA MET A 36 21.72 16.14 -44.63
C MET A 36 20.87 17.05 -43.72
N MET A 37 19.58 16.85 -43.63
CA MET A 37 18.70 17.67 -42.76
C MET A 37 18.06 16.91 -41.60
N TRP A 38 18.49 15.67 -41.31
CA TRP A 38 17.99 14.89 -40.19
C TRP A 38 19.03 14.65 -39.09
N ALA A 39 20.16 15.32 -39.10
CA ALA A 39 21.22 15.19 -38.09
C ALA A 39 21.25 16.32 -37.06
N MET A 40 20.21 17.18 -37.01
CA MET A 40 20.11 18.28 -36.03
C MET A 40 18.79 18.27 -35.27
N ILE A 41 18.06 17.15 -35.23
CA ILE A 41 17.07 16.99 -34.16
C ILE A 41 17.85 16.45 -32.97
N GLY A 42 18.29 17.41 -32.14
CA GLY A 42 18.93 17.11 -30.88
C GLY A 42 18.12 16.06 -30.14
N LEU A 43 18.77 14.97 -29.77
CA LEU A 43 18.35 14.04 -28.77
C LEU A 43 18.28 14.82 -27.45
N GLU A 44 17.20 15.59 -27.27
CA GLU A 44 16.78 15.96 -25.93
C GLU A 44 16.38 14.63 -25.28
N ALA A 45 17.38 13.97 -24.72
CA ALA A 45 17.14 12.99 -23.65
C ALA A 45 16.41 13.78 -22.57
N GLY A 46 15.08 13.82 -22.69
CA GLY A 46 14.22 14.23 -21.62
C GLY A 46 14.65 13.39 -20.41
N ALA A 47 15.37 14.03 -19.49
CA ALA A 47 15.52 13.49 -18.16
C ALA A 47 14.08 13.33 -17.65
N GLN A 48 13.52 12.14 -17.86
CA GLN A 48 12.35 11.72 -17.12
C GLN A 48 12.78 11.83 -15.66
N HIS A 49 12.38 12.93 -15.05
CA HIS A 49 12.39 13.07 -13.62
C HIS A 49 11.45 11.94 -13.13
N THR A 50 12.01 10.75 -12.94
CA THR A 50 11.34 9.69 -12.22
C THR A 50 11.12 10.27 -10.84
N ALA A 51 9.93 10.78 -10.60
CA ALA A 51 9.50 11.14 -9.27
C ALA A 51 9.81 9.90 -8.41
N ASN A 52 10.78 10.05 -7.50
CA ASN A 52 11.26 8.93 -6.69
C ASN A 52 10.05 8.37 -5.98
N ALA A 53 9.60 7.17 -6.35
CA ALA A 53 8.39 6.58 -5.78
C ALA A 53 8.59 6.51 -4.27
N LYS A 54 7.67 7.10 -3.51
CA LYS A 54 7.75 7.13 -2.05
C LYS A 54 7.87 5.72 -1.51
N LYS A 55 8.89 5.48 -0.69
CA LYS A 55 9.05 4.18 -0.04
C LYS A 55 8.06 4.04 1.11
N VAL A 56 7.29 2.98 1.09
CA VAL A 56 6.15 2.74 1.99
C VAL A 56 6.45 1.60 2.96
N LEU A 57 6.20 1.82 4.24
CA LEU A 57 6.19 0.80 5.28
C LEU A 57 4.75 0.60 5.78
N VAL A 58 4.32 -0.65 5.94
CA VAL A 58 3.07 -1.03 6.62
C VAL A 58 3.43 -1.76 7.91
N ALA A 59 3.57 -1.00 8.99
CA ALA A 59 3.83 -1.53 10.32
C ALA A 59 2.52 -1.82 11.04
N TYR A 60 2.40 -2.95 11.70
CA TYR A 60 1.17 -3.30 12.40
C TYR A 60 1.40 -4.22 13.60
N PHE A 61 0.55 -4.08 14.61
CA PHE A 61 0.37 -5.04 15.69
C PHE A 61 -0.96 -5.80 15.51
N SER A 62 -0.93 -7.11 15.65
CA SER A 62 -2.15 -7.94 15.53
C SER A 62 -2.15 -9.07 16.52
N TRP A 63 -3.22 -9.18 17.34
CA TRP A 63 -3.41 -10.28 18.29
C TRP A 63 -4.30 -11.39 17.72
N SER A 64 -5.44 -11.02 17.11
CA SER A 64 -6.43 -11.98 16.57
C SER A 64 -6.31 -12.23 15.07
N GLY A 65 -5.36 -11.58 14.37
CA GLY A 65 -5.20 -11.68 12.93
C GLY A 65 -5.98 -10.62 12.12
N ASN A 66 -6.96 -9.93 12.69
CA ASN A 66 -7.77 -8.96 11.96
C ASN A 66 -6.93 -7.79 11.41
N THR A 67 -6.09 -7.19 12.25
CA THR A 67 -5.21 -6.10 11.82
C THR A 67 -4.16 -6.57 10.81
N ARG A 68 -3.65 -7.80 10.96
CA ARG A 68 -2.74 -8.43 9.97
C ARG A 68 -3.43 -8.54 8.61
N ASN A 69 -4.67 -9.03 8.56
CA ASN A 69 -5.43 -9.13 7.31
C ASN A 69 -5.57 -7.76 6.64
N LEU A 70 -5.94 -6.72 7.41
CA LEU A 70 -6.06 -5.35 6.89
C LEU A 70 -4.71 -4.79 6.40
N ALA A 71 -3.63 -5.07 7.13
CA ALA A 71 -2.28 -4.67 6.74
C ALA A 71 -1.84 -5.28 5.40
N HIS A 72 -2.13 -6.56 5.18
CA HIS A 72 -1.87 -7.21 3.89
C HIS A 72 -2.65 -6.58 2.74
N GLN A 73 -3.94 -6.24 2.94
CA GLN A 73 -4.73 -5.55 1.92
C GLN A 73 -4.14 -4.18 1.56
N ILE A 74 -3.69 -3.42 2.57
CA ILE A 74 -3.02 -2.12 2.34
C ILE A 74 -1.69 -2.34 1.61
N GLN A 75 -0.90 -3.32 2.03
CA GLN A 75 0.38 -3.65 1.40
C GLN A 75 0.22 -4.02 -0.07
N GLU A 76 -0.72 -4.88 -0.42
CA GLU A 76 -1.01 -5.26 -1.81
C GLU A 76 -1.41 -4.06 -2.68
N LEU A 77 -2.09 -3.06 -2.12
CA LEU A 77 -2.56 -1.87 -2.84
C LEU A 77 -1.49 -0.78 -2.96
N THR A 78 -0.54 -0.74 -2.04
CA THR A 78 0.49 0.31 -1.97
C THR A 78 1.88 -0.17 -2.41
N GLY A 79 2.10 -1.48 -2.48
CA GLY A 79 3.41 -2.07 -2.75
C GLY A 79 4.43 -1.89 -1.62
N GLY A 80 3.98 -1.52 -0.42
CA GLY A 80 4.86 -1.26 0.73
C GLY A 80 5.47 -2.53 1.34
N ASP A 81 6.51 -2.35 2.15
CA ASP A 81 7.09 -3.41 2.96
C ASP A 81 6.24 -3.67 4.20
N LEU A 82 6.08 -4.92 4.62
CA LEU A 82 5.36 -5.29 5.84
C LEU A 82 6.32 -5.39 7.04
N PHE A 83 5.87 -4.89 8.18
CA PHE A 83 6.55 -5.08 9.47
C PHE A 83 5.55 -5.39 10.57
N GLU A 84 5.59 -6.61 11.11
CA GLU A 84 4.77 -6.98 12.26
C GLU A 84 5.45 -6.55 13.57
N ILE A 85 4.75 -5.73 14.35
CA ILE A 85 5.18 -5.28 15.66
C ILE A 85 4.86 -6.38 16.65
N GLU A 86 5.87 -7.00 17.22
CA GLU A 86 5.74 -8.05 18.21
C GLU A 86 6.46 -7.67 19.51
N THR A 87 5.87 -8.02 20.65
CA THR A 87 6.48 -7.83 21.97
C THR A 87 7.33 -9.03 22.37
N VAL A 88 8.44 -8.80 23.08
CA VAL A 88 9.29 -9.88 23.62
C VAL A 88 8.47 -10.80 24.51
N LYS A 89 7.65 -10.24 25.39
CA LYS A 89 6.70 -10.98 26.19
C LYS A 89 5.37 -11.03 25.44
N ALA A 90 4.99 -12.20 24.94
CA ALA A 90 3.73 -12.38 24.23
C ALA A 90 2.51 -12.05 25.10
N TYR A 91 1.49 -11.46 24.48
CA TYR A 91 0.20 -11.27 25.14
C TYR A 91 -0.50 -12.63 25.38
N PRO A 92 -1.30 -12.75 26.46
CA PRO A 92 -2.04 -13.98 26.73
C PRO A 92 -2.96 -14.38 25.56
N GLU A 93 -3.04 -15.68 25.28
CA GLU A 93 -3.90 -16.21 24.20
C GLU A 93 -5.39 -16.14 24.53
N LYS A 94 -5.75 -16.30 25.82
CA LYS A 94 -7.14 -16.22 26.25
C LYS A 94 -7.62 -14.76 26.26
N TYR A 95 -8.72 -14.49 25.59
CA TYR A 95 -9.29 -13.14 25.44
C TYR A 95 -9.36 -12.36 26.77
N ARG A 96 -9.98 -12.95 27.80
CA ARG A 96 -10.15 -12.29 29.12
C ARG A 96 -8.79 -11.94 29.75
N SER A 97 -7.86 -12.87 29.74
CA SER A 97 -6.52 -12.63 30.30
C SER A 97 -5.76 -11.58 29.50
N CYS A 98 -5.91 -11.57 28.15
CA CYS A 98 -5.32 -10.54 27.29
C CYS A 98 -5.90 -9.16 27.58
N THR A 99 -7.23 -9.04 27.72
CA THR A 99 -7.89 -7.76 28.01
C THR A 99 -7.49 -7.19 29.36
N GLU A 100 -7.39 -8.04 30.41
CA GLU A 100 -6.93 -7.64 31.73
C GLU A 100 -5.45 -7.22 31.72
N TYR A 101 -4.60 -7.96 31.00
CA TYR A 101 -3.19 -7.63 30.84
C TYR A 101 -3.01 -6.29 30.12
N ALA A 102 -3.66 -6.10 28.98
CA ALA A 102 -3.62 -4.86 28.21
C ALA A 102 -4.16 -3.65 29.00
N LYS A 103 -5.17 -3.86 29.86
CA LYS A 103 -5.68 -2.81 30.75
C LYS A 103 -4.61 -2.35 31.72
N LYS A 104 -3.91 -3.29 32.37
CA LYS A 104 -2.81 -2.98 33.30
C LYS A 104 -1.65 -2.25 32.61
N GLU A 105 -1.27 -2.67 31.38
CA GLU A 105 -0.25 -1.96 30.61
C GLU A 105 -0.67 -0.53 30.31
N LYS A 106 -1.93 -0.31 29.91
CA LYS A 106 -2.45 1.03 29.66
C LYS A 106 -2.46 1.90 30.93
N GLU A 107 -2.93 1.36 32.05
CA GLU A 107 -2.98 2.07 33.33
C GLU A 107 -1.56 2.45 33.84
N ALA A 108 -0.57 1.61 33.55
CA ALA A 108 0.82 1.85 33.89
C ALA A 108 1.58 2.70 32.86
N ASP A 109 0.92 3.12 31.78
CA ASP A 109 1.57 3.77 30.61
C ASP A 109 2.82 3.01 30.14
N ALA A 110 2.73 1.69 30.07
CA ALA A 110 3.87 0.80 29.85
C ALA A 110 4.45 0.94 28.42
N ARG A 111 5.75 0.64 28.30
CA ARG A 111 6.45 0.53 27.01
C ARG A 111 7.02 -0.88 26.88
N PRO A 112 6.21 -1.88 26.44
CA PRO A 112 6.68 -3.24 26.30
C PRO A 112 7.83 -3.34 25.31
N ALA A 113 8.86 -4.11 25.64
CA ALA A 113 10.01 -4.33 24.76
C ALA A 113 9.56 -5.06 23.49
N LEU A 114 10.02 -4.59 22.32
CA LEU A 114 9.73 -5.18 21.02
C LEU A 114 10.79 -6.21 20.63
N LYS A 115 10.37 -7.29 19.94
CA LYS A 115 11.28 -8.37 19.48
C LYS A 115 12.29 -7.89 18.43
N SER A 116 11.86 -6.96 17.58
CA SER A 116 12.67 -6.47 16.46
C SER A 116 12.43 -4.98 16.20
N LYS A 117 13.32 -4.39 15.43
CA LYS A 117 13.22 -3.02 14.94
C LYS A 117 13.24 -3.01 13.41
N VAL A 118 12.59 -2.02 12.80
CA VAL A 118 12.80 -1.70 11.39
C VAL A 118 14.26 -1.31 11.19
N LYS A 119 14.95 -1.99 10.27
CA LYS A 119 16.42 -1.83 10.11
C LYS A 119 16.83 -0.44 9.64
N ASP A 120 16.03 0.14 8.74
CA ASP A 120 16.30 1.41 8.09
C ASP A 120 15.00 2.22 7.98
N MET A 121 14.56 2.77 9.11
CA MET A 121 13.34 3.60 9.14
C MET A 121 13.50 4.86 8.30
N ASP A 122 14.71 5.38 8.17
CA ASP A 122 14.98 6.62 7.44
C ASP A 122 14.72 6.49 5.93
N ALA A 123 14.84 5.27 5.40
CA ALA A 123 14.53 4.99 4.01
C ALA A 123 13.05 5.12 3.63
N TYR A 124 12.13 5.15 4.60
CA TYR A 124 10.69 5.23 4.35
C TYR A 124 10.19 6.66 4.42
N ASP A 125 9.39 7.06 3.41
CA ASP A 125 8.71 8.35 3.35
C ASP A 125 7.32 8.28 4.00
N VAL A 126 6.68 7.10 3.91
CA VAL A 126 5.32 6.85 4.36
C VAL A 126 5.29 5.64 5.27
N VAL A 127 4.69 5.79 6.45
CA VAL A 127 4.55 4.73 7.44
C VAL A 127 3.08 4.56 7.80
N TYR A 128 2.46 3.49 7.33
CA TYR A 128 1.18 3.05 7.84
C TYR A 128 1.37 2.39 9.19
N VAL A 129 0.51 2.72 10.18
CA VAL A 129 0.56 2.16 11.52
C VAL A 129 -0.77 1.52 11.89
N GLY A 130 -0.78 0.19 11.95
CA GLY A 130 -1.98 -0.62 12.16
C GLY A 130 -2.07 -1.24 13.55
N PHE A 131 -3.27 -1.21 14.15
CA PHE A 131 -3.49 -1.78 15.47
C PHE A 131 -4.98 -2.06 15.75
N PRO A 132 -5.28 -2.98 16.70
CA PRO A 132 -6.64 -3.12 17.21
C PRO A 132 -6.95 -2.03 18.25
N ASN A 133 -8.21 -1.56 18.28
CA ASN A 133 -8.68 -0.71 19.37
C ASN A 133 -8.72 -1.53 20.67
N TRP A 134 -7.84 -1.24 21.60
CA TRP A 134 -7.79 -1.83 22.93
C TRP A 134 -8.06 -0.75 24.00
N TRP A 135 -9.16 -0.91 24.71
CA TRP A 135 -9.57 0.03 25.76
C TRP A 135 -9.68 1.49 25.30
N GLY A 136 -10.12 1.69 24.07
CA GLY A 136 -10.36 3.01 23.50
C GLY A 136 -9.14 3.71 22.90
N THR A 137 -8.01 3.02 22.82
CA THR A 137 -6.74 3.53 22.31
C THR A 137 -5.95 2.42 21.60
N ALA A 138 -4.72 2.70 21.17
CA ALA A 138 -3.82 1.67 20.64
C ALA A 138 -3.21 0.82 21.78
N PRO A 139 -2.81 -0.45 21.50
CA PRO A 139 -1.99 -1.23 22.41
C PRO A 139 -0.67 -0.55 22.74
N MET A 140 -0.16 -0.73 23.95
CA MET A 140 1.07 -0.06 24.42
C MET A 140 2.31 -0.38 23.57
N ALA A 141 2.33 -1.53 22.91
CA ALA A 141 3.36 -1.88 21.92
C ALA A 141 3.48 -0.88 20.75
N ILE A 142 2.37 -0.20 20.38
CA ILE A 142 2.38 0.84 19.35
C ILE A 142 3.16 2.08 19.83
N TRP A 143 3.02 2.45 21.09
CA TRP A 143 3.79 3.57 21.66
C TRP A 143 5.28 3.22 21.72
N SER A 144 5.64 1.99 22.14
CA SER A 144 7.02 1.52 22.06
C SER A 144 7.60 1.58 20.65
N PHE A 145 6.78 1.29 19.64
CA PHE A 145 7.19 1.37 18.24
C PHE A 145 7.40 2.83 17.81
N LEU A 146 6.41 3.70 17.99
CA LEU A 146 6.47 5.09 17.53
C LEU A 146 7.59 5.88 18.21
N GLU A 147 7.74 5.71 19.52
CA GLU A 147 8.77 6.39 20.32
C GLU A 147 10.19 5.84 20.04
N GLY A 148 10.29 4.70 19.38
CA GLY A 148 11.56 4.08 18.99
C GLY A 148 12.24 4.70 17.75
N TYR A 149 11.58 5.67 17.07
CA TYR A 149 12.06 6.28 15.81
C TYR A 149 11.80 7.78 15.77
N ASP A 150 12.66 8.50 15.04
CA ASP A 150 12.33 9.85 14.59
C ASP A 150 11.48 9.78 13.33
N LEU A 151 10.24 10.22 13.45
CA LEU A 151 9.27 10.27 12.34
C LEU A 151 9.12 11.66 11.73
N THR A 152 10.02 12.59 12.06
CA THR A 152 10.00 13.96 11.53
C THR A 152 10.08 13.94 10.00
N GLY A 153 9.15 14.65 9.36
CA GLY A 153 9.07 14.73 7.90
C GLY A 153 8.50 13.51 7.18
N LYS A 154 8.19 12.43 7.91
CA LYS A 154 7.51 11.26 7.35
C LYS A 154 6.00 11.44 7.39
N THR A 155 5.31 10.87 6.40
CA THR A 155 3.85 10.77 6.41
C THR A 155 3.45 9.55 7.23
N VAL A 156 2.70 9.73 8.32
CA VAL A 156 2.17 8.63 9.14
C VAL A 156 0.66 8.50 8.94
N ILE A 157 0.22 7.28 8.66
CA ILE A 157 -1.16 6.97 8.29
C ILE A 157 -1.69 5.84 9.18
N PRO A 158 -2.56 6.14 10.16
CA PRO A 158 -3.07 5.11 11.06
C PRO A 158 -4.17 4.28 10.40
N PHE A 159 -4.23 3.00 10.76
CA PHE A 159 -5.39 2.16 10.49
C PHE A 159 -5.72 1.30 11.71
N CYS A 160 -7.00 1.14 11.99
CA CYS A 160 -7.44 0.51 13.23
C CYS A 160 -8.56 -0.50 12.98
N THR A 161 -8.45 -1.66 13.64
CA THR A 161 -9.55 -2.64 13.71
C THR A 161 -10.23 -2.59 15.08
N HIS A 162 -11.55 -2.81 15.13
CA HIS A 162 -12.30 -2.79 16.38
C HIS A 162 -13.35 -3.89 16.46
N GLY A 163 -13.78 -4.24 17.66
CA GLY A 163 -14.83 -5.22 17.91
C GLY A 163 -16.22 -4.61 18.16
N GLY A 164 -16.47 -3.35 17.72
CA GLY A 164 -17.72 -2.64 17.92
C GLY A 164 -17.57 -1.24 18.54
N GLY A 165 -16.43 -0.95 19.18
CA GLY A 165 -16.21 0.35 19.85
C GLY A 165 -15.91 1.54 18.93
N GLY A 166 -15.66 1.31 17.65
CA GLY A 166 -15.26 2.36 16.73
C GLY A 166 -13.84 2.90 16.98
N GLU A 167 -13.56 4.12 16.54
CA GLU A 167 -12.25 4.76 16.62
C GLU A 167 -11.88 5.20 18.05
N GLN A 168 -12.86 5.78 18.77
CA GLN A 168 -12.65 6.38 20.10
C GLN A 168 -11.45 7.36 20.10
N LYS A 169 -10.40 7.07 20.91
CA LYS A 169 -9.19 7.91 21.01
C LYS A 169 -8.01 7.39 20.19
N CYS A 170 -8.19 6.31 19.40
CA CYS A 170 -7.11 5.64 18.72
C CYS A 170 -6.22 6.57 17.89
N PHE A 171 -6.81 7.40 17.04
CA PHE A 171 -6.04 8.27 16.15
C PHE A 171 -5.59 9.57 16.84
N SER A 172 -6.39 10.11 17.76
CA SER A 172 -5.98 11.29 18.53
C SER A 172 -4.83 10.97 19.50
N ASP A 173 -4.81 9.78 20.06
CA ASP A 173 -3.69 9.32 20.91
C ASP A 173 -2.45 9.06 20.04
N LEU A 174 -2.60 8.42 18.88
CA LEU A 174 -1.48 8.20 17.96
C LEU A 174 -0.85 9.53 17.53
N ALA A 175 -1.64 10.56 17.28
CA ALA A 175 -1.15 11.89 16.92
C ALA A 175 -0.22 12.48 17.98
N ARG A 176 -0.46 12.20 19.26
CA ARG A 176 0.40 12.66 20.36
C ARG A 176 1.73 11.92 20.43
N HIS A 177 1.78 10.67 19.98
CA HIS A 177 2.98 9.83 20.00
C HIS A 177 3.78 9.83 18.70
N ALA A 178 3.20 10.33 17.60
CA ALA A 178 3.87 10.40 16.30
C ALA A 178 4.86 11.57 16.13
N GLY A 179 5.05 12.38 17.18
CA GLY A 179 6.00 13.49 17.18
C GLY A 179 5.68 14.56 16.13
N LYS A 180 6.64 14.83 15.23
CA LYS A 180 6.54 15.83 14.15
C LYS A 180 6.19 15.21 12.78
N ALA A 181 5.58 14.03 12.77
CA ALA A 181 5.14 13.40 11.52
C ALA A 181 3.97 14.16 10.87
N ASP A 182 3.88 14.10 9.53
CA ASP A 182 2.68 14.55 8.79
C ASP A 182 1.61 13.45 8.87
N LEU A 183 0.55 13.73 9.63
CA LEU A 183 -0.53 12.77 9.84
C LEU A 183 -1.60 12.89 8.77
N LYS A 184 -1.94 11.76 8.15
CA LYS A 184 -3.08 11.66 7.24
C LYS A 184 -4.31 11.08 7.94
N LYS A 185 -5.47 11.25 7.30
CA LYS A 185 -6.74 10.64 7.73
C LYS A 185 -6.60 9.12 7.83
N GLY A 186 -6.88 8.57 9.01
CA GLY A 186 -6.81 7.13 9.27
C GLY A 186 -7.99 6.34 8.70
N PHE A 187 -7.81 5.02 8.67
CA PHE A 187 -8.85 4.06 8.27
C PHE A 187 -9.30 3.22 9.47
N ILE A 188 -10.62 3.05 9.60
CA ILE A 188 -11.19 2.23 10.65
C ILE A 188 -12.06 1.11 10.07
N CYS A 189 -11.93 -0.11 10.62
CA CYS A 189 -12.66 -1.28 10.16
C CYS A 189 -13.12 -2.16 11.32
N HIS A 190 -14.35 -2.67 11.24
CA HIS A 190 -14.81 -3.70 12.18
C HIS A 190 -14.11 -5.03 11.88
N GLY A 191 -13.54 -5.67 12.90
CA GLY A 191 -12.77 -6.91 12.76
C GLY A 191 -13.52 -8.06 12.08
N GLY A 192 -14.83 -8.17 12.31
CA GLY A 192 -15.68 -9.18 11.69
C GLY A 192 -15.95 -8.98 10.20
N THR A 193 -15.61 -7.81 9.62
CA THR A 193 -15.82 -7.48 8.20
C THR A 193 -14.51 -7.14 7.49
N VAL A 194 -13.38 -7.37 8.13
CA VAL A 194 -12.07 -7.02 7.57
C VAL A 194 -11.77 -7.79 6.27
N GLY A 195 -12.29 -9.01 6.12
CA GLY A 195 -12.13 -9.80 4.89
C GLY A 195 -12.69 -9.10 3.64
N ASP A 196 -13.75 -8.32 3.80
CA ASP A 196 -14.44 -7.61 2.71
C ASP A 196 -14.06 -6.12 2.68
N ALA A 197 -12.98 -5.72 3.36
CA ALA A 197 -12.63 -4.31 3.49
C ALA A 197 -11.97 -3.71 2.24
N ARG A 198 -11.41 -4.52 1.34
CA ARG A 198 -10.60 -4.10 0.19
C ARG A 198 -11.22 -2.92 -0.61
N PRO A 199 -12.51 -2.94 -1.03
CA PRO A 199 -13.08 -1.81 -1.78
C PRO A 199 -13.16 -0.51 -0.98
N LYS A 200 -13.25 -0.60 0.36
CA LYS A 200 -13.24 0.56 1.26
C LYS A 200 -11.83 1.09 1.46
N VAL A 201 -10.84 0.19 1.56
CA VAL A 201 -9.42 0.54 1.65
C VAL A 201 -8.98 1.24 0.37
N GLU A 202 -9.35 0.75 -0.81
CA GLU A 202 -9.05 1.39 -2.09
C GLU A 202 -9.55 2.83 -2.15
N ARG A 203 -10.84 3.06 -1.85
CA ARG A 203 -11.41 4.40 -1.81
C ARG A 203 -10.73 5.31 -0.80
N TRP A 204 -10.42 4.79 0.38
CA TRP A 204 -9.69 5.56 1.39
C TRP A 204 -8.29 5.95 0.91
N LEU A 205 -7.54 5.06 0.26
CA LEU A 205 -6.22 5.36 -0.30
C LEU A 205 -6.30 6.45 -1.38
N GLU A 206 -7.35 6.43 -2.23
CA GLU A 206 -7.63 7.48 -3.20
C GLU A 206 -7.94 8.82 -2.52
N GLU A 207 -8.81 8.82 -1.49
CA GLU A 207 -9.17 10.04 -0.73
C GLU A 207 -7.96 10.72 -0.10
N ILE A 208 -6.99 9.95 0.38
CA ILE A 208 -5.78 10.50 1.03
C ILE A 208 -4.61 10.73 0.05
N GLY A 209 -4.81 10.48 -1.25
CA GLY A 209 -3.80 10.68 -2.30
C GLY A 209 -2.63 9.71 -2.22
N MET A 210 -2.92 8.45 -1.85
CA MET A 210 -1.91 7.38 -1.69
C MET A 210 -2.07 6.23 -2.71
N LYS A 211 -3.00 6.40 -3.65
CA LYS A 211 -3.21 5.52 -4.81
C LYS A 211 -3.54 6.36 -6.04
#